data_cfe3032d67fdd935d680d7444c79fa4d
#
_entry.id   cfe3032d67fdd935d680d7444c79fa4d
#
_cell.length_a   1.000
_cell.length_b   1.000
_cell.length_c   1.000
_cell.angle_alpha   90.00
_cell.angle_beta   90.00
_cell.angle_gamma   90.00
#
_symmetry.space_group_name_H-M   'P 1'
#
loop_
_entity.id
_entity.type
_entity.pdbx_description
1 polymer ?
#
loop_
_entity_poly.entity_id
_entity_poly.type
_entity_poly.pdbx_seq_one_letter_code
_entity_poly.pdbx_strand_id
1 'polypeptide(L)'
;DEIFFFFFDIVGDKIYQLTWQNKKGFIYNKSDLSLISEFAYPNVIGEGWGLTYDNKNLILSDGTKNIYFLDVKDPSKIVRYISVAGNTEAYDKLNELEYHKGFIYANVWQQPVILKINPANGEVVGKFDFTEIAKKHTTNSDDVLNGIAFKGDNMLITGKNWDKIYEVSIK
;
A
#
# COMPACT_ATOMS: atom_id res chain seq x y z
N ASP A 1 24.79 5.72 -2.40
CA ASP A 1 23.46 6.18 -1.98
C ASP A 1 22.73 4.98 -1.37
N GLU A 2 22.25 5.12 -0.13
CA GLU A 2 21.43 4.08 0.50
C GLU A 2 20.08 3.99 -0.21
N ILE A 3 19.68 2.76 -0.58
CA ILE A 3 18.38 2.49 -1.17
C ILE A 3 17.50 1.93 -0.05
N PHE A 4 16.47 2.68 0.32
CA PHE A 4 15.44 2.19 1.23
C PHE A 4 14.35 1.50 0.43
N PHE A 5 14.20 0.20 0.65
CA PHE A 5 13.14 -0.59 0.07
C PHE A 5 11.89 -0.48 0.93
N PHE A 6 10.75 -0.32 0.26
CA PHE A 6 9.44 -0.32 0.89
C PHE A 6 8.64 -1.54 0.42
N PHE A 7 7.37 -1.37 0.21
CA PHE A 7 6.45 -2.45 -0.04
C PHE A 7 6.70 -3.17 -1.37
N PHE A 8 6.25 -4.40 -1.43
CA PHE A 8 6.25 -5.22 -2.62
C PHE A 8 4.93 -5.95 -2.77
N ASP A 9 4.60 -6.35 -3.99
CA ASP A 9 3.48 -7.25 -4.28
C ASP A 9 3.88 -8.31 -5.31
N ILE A 10 3.13 -9.41 -5.32
CA ILE A 10 3.37 -10.57 -6.16
C ILE A 10 2.37 -10.58 -7.31
N VAL A 11 2.87 -10.53 -8.54
CA VAL A 11 2.07 -10.60 -9.76
C VAL A 11 2.51 -11.82 -10.57
N GLY A 12 1.75 -12.90 -10.47
CA GLY A 12 2.08 -14.17 -11.13
C GLY A 12 3.39 -14.77 -10.61
N ASP A 13 4.39 -14.84 -11.48
CA ASP A 13 5.74 -15.36 -11.20
C ASP A 13 6.75 -14.27 -10.85
N LYS A 14 6.31 -13.03 -10.65
CA LYS A 14 7.16 -11.86 -10.39
C LYS A 14 6.85 -11.20 -9.06
N ILE A 15 7.87 -10.57 -8.49
CA ILE A 15 7.77 -9.67 -7.34
C ILE A 15 8.08 -8.27 -7.84
N TYR A 16 7.19 -7.32 -7.57
CA TYR A 16 7.39 -5.90 -7.83
C TYR A 16 7.69 -5.22 -6.51
N GLN A 17 8.80 -4.52 -6.41
CA GLN A 17 9.25 -3.87 -5.18
C GLN A 17 9.48 -2.38 -5.43
N LEU A 18 9.05 -1.55 -4.49
CA LEU A 18 9.23 -0.10 -4.54
C LEU A 18 10.47 0.32 -3.75
N THR A 19 11.05 1.46 -4.17
CA THR A 19 11.97 2.25 -3.35
C THR A 19 11.26 3.48 -2.83
N TRP A 20 11.68 4.02 -1.70
CA TRP A 20 11.06 5.21 -1.12
C TRP A 20 11.30 6.46 -2.00
N GLN A 21 12.51 7.02 -1.98
CA GLN A 21 12.84 8.32 -2.60
C GLN A 21 13.64 8.19 -3.90
N ASN A 22 14.13 7.01 -4.23
CA ASN A 22 14.95 6.79 -5.41
C ASN A 22 14.16 6.81 -6.74
N LYS A 23 12.82 6.96 -6.68
CA LYS A 23 11.91 7.05 -7.84
C LYS A 23 12.03 5.89 -8.81
N LYS A 24 12.34 4.71 -8.29
CA LYS A 24 12.44 3.50 -9.09
C LYS A 24 11.89 2.29 -8.32
N GLY A 25 11.54 1.26 -9.06
CA GLY A 25 11.18 -0.04 -8.53
C GLY A 25 11.96 -1.13 -9.21
N PHE A 26 11.90 -2.32 -8.64
CA PHE A 26 12.56 -3.52 -9.09
C PHE A 26 11.56 -4.62 -9.36
N ILE A 27 11.85 -5.44 -10.35
CA ILE A 27 11.07 -6.63 -10.69
C ILE A 27 11.99 -7.84 -10.54
N TYR A 28 11.59 -8.78 -9.71
CA TYR A 28 12.32 -10.03 -9.45
C TYR A 28 11.53 -11.24 -9.90
N ASN A 29 12.24 -12.31 -10.21
CA ASN A 29 11.65 -13.63 -10.34
C ASN A 29 11.27 -14.17 -8.96
N LYS A 30 10.01 -14.58 -8.79
CA LYS A 30 9.51 -15.09 -7.51
C LYS A 30 10.18 -16.38 -7.05
N SER A 31 10.64 -17.22 -7.99
CA SER A 31 11.17 -18.55 -7.67
C SER A 31 12.56 -18.52 -7.05
N ASP A 32 13.41 -17.58 -7.47
CA ASP A 32 14.83 -17.53 -7.09
C ASP A 32 15.30 -16.14 -6.66
N LEU A 33 14.39 -15.15 -6.65
CA LEU A 33 14.64 -13.75 -6.31
C LEU A 33 15.68 -13.06 -7.22
N SER A 34 15.97 -13.61 -8.40
CA SER A 34 16.86 -12.98 -9.38
C SER A 34 16.22 -11.70 -9.92
N LEU A 35 17.02 -10.65 -10.05
CA LEU A 35 16.59 -9.37 -10.63
C LEU A 35 16.29 -9.57 -12.14
N ILE A 36 15.06 -9.23 -12.55
CA ILE A 36 14.64 -9.25 -13.95
C ILE A 36 14.88 -7.88 -14.58
N SER A 37 14.43 -6.81 -13.95
CA SER A 37 14.53 -5.44 -14.47
C SER A 37 14.27 -4.39 -13.40
N GLU A 38 14.61 -3.15 -13.73
CA GLU A 38 14.22 -1.95 -12.97
C GLU A 38 13.19 -1.16 -13.80
N PHE A 39 12.38 -0.34 -13.11
CA PHE A 39 11.52 0.66 -13.75
C PHE A 39 11.58 1.98 -13.01
N ALA A 40 11.45 3.08 -13.75
CA ALA A 40 11.35 4.42 -13.16
C ALA A 40 9.89 4.72 -12.82
N TYR A 41 9.64 5.47 -11.75
CA TYR A 41 8.32 6.01 -11.49
C TYR A 41 7.96 7.10 -12.50
N PRO A 42 6.68 7.24 -12.87
CA PRO A 42 6.22 8.44 -13.57
C PRO A 42 6.60 9.71 -12.79
N ASN A 43 7.02 10.75 -13.51
CA ASN A 43 7.59 11.97 -12.88
C ASN A 43 6.69 12.65 -11.83
N VAL A 44 5.36 12.47 -11.95
CA VAL A 44 4.37 13.03 -11.02
C VAL A 44 4.37 12.31 -9.66
N ILE A 45 4.89 11.08 -9.59
CA ILE A 45 4.98 10.30 -8.35
C ILE A 45 6.28 10.71 -7.64
N GLY A 46 6.13 11.28 -6.45
CA GLY A 46 7.27 11.77 -5.65
C GLY A 46 8.05 10.65 -4.98
N GLU A 47 7.34 9.75 -4.32
CA GLU A 47 7.87 8.67 -3.49
C GLU A 47 7.06 7.38 -3.71
N GLY A 48 7.62 6.23 -3.37
CA GLY A 48 6.90 4.95 -3.38
C GLY A 48 6.61 4.53 -1.94
N TRP A 49 5.33 4.52 -1.53
CA TRP A 49 4.94 4.23 -0.15
C TRP A 49 4.23 2.89 0.01
N GLY A 50 3.29 2.55 -0.85
CA GLY A 50 2.54 1.30 -0.82
C GLY A 50 2.33 0.75 -2.22
N LEU A 51 2.18 -0.57 -2.33
CA LEU A 51 1.98 -1.27 -3.60
C LEU A 51 1.03 -2.43 -3.42
N THR A 52 0.06 -2.55 -4.33
CA THR A 52 -0.78 -3.73 -4.46
C THR A 52 -1.19 -3.96 -5.93
N TYR A 53 -1.92 -5.04 -6.21
CA TYR A 53 -2.30 -5.43 -7.57
C TYR A 53 -3.78 -5.81 -7.66
N ASP A 54 -4.54 -5.22 -8.61
CA ASP A 54 -5.98 -5.46 -8.79
C ASP A 54 -6.31 -6.54 -9.84
N ASN A 55 -5.36 -7.40 -10.19
CA ASN A 55 -5.39 -8.35 -11.31
C ASN A 55 -5.29 -7.72 -12.71
N LYS A 56 -5.07 -6.41 -12.78
CA LYS A 56 -4.90 -5.69 -14.04
C LYS A 56 -3.79 -4.66 -13.98
N ASN A 57 -3.77 -3.85 -12.93
CA ASN A 57 -2.83 -2.76 -12.74
C ASN A 57 -2.08 -2.91 -11.42
N LEU A 58 -0.84 -2.44 -11.39
CA LEU A 58 -0.18 -2.13 -10.12
C LEU A 58 -0.82 -0.87 -9.54
N ILE A 59 -1.08 -0.87 -8.24
CA ILE A 59 -1.70 0.25 -7.52
C ILE A 59 -0.70 0.77 -6.51
N LEU A 60 -0.32 2.04 -6.63
CA LEU A 60 0.74 2.68 -5.86
C LEU A 60 0.22 3.90 -5.10
N SER A 61 0.63 4.04 -3.84
CA SER A 61 0.50 5.25 -3.04
C SER A 61 1.85 5.98 -2.94
N ASP A 62 1.82 7.30 -2.82
CA ASP A 62 2.99 8.16 -2.76
C ASP A 62 3.05 9.06 -1.51
N GLY A 63 2.29 8.71 -0.47
CA GLY A 63 2.19 9.51 0.75
C GLY A 63 1.26 10.72 0.63
N THR A 64 0.66 10.97 -0.52
CA THR A 64 -0.40 11.96 -0.69
C THR A 64 -1.78 11.31 -0.59
N LYS A 65 -2.83 12.08 -0.92
CA LYS A 65 -4.19 11.56 -1.09
C LYS A 65 -4.41 10.79 -2.39
N ASN A 66 -3.43 10.77 -3.29
CA ASN A 66 -3.57 10.15 -4.60
C ASN A 66 -3.13 8.69 -4.57
N ILE A 67 -3.83 7.88 -5.34
CA ILE A 67 -3.49 6.49 -5.62
C ILE A 67 -3.40 6.34 -7.14
N TYR A 68 -2.28 5.81 -7.61
CA TYR A 68 -1.96 5.68 -9.02
C TYR A 68 -2.11 4.24 -9.49
N PHE A 69 -2.71 4.04 -10.64
CA PHE A 69 -2.82 2.75 -11.32
C PHE A 69 -1.82 2.72 -12.46
N LEU A 70 -0.83 1.85 -12.37
CA LEU A 70 0.25 1.72 -13.33
C LEU A 70 0.03 0.50 -14.23
N ASP A 71 0.48 0.59 -15.47
CA ASP A 71 0.48 -0.55 -16.37
C ASP A 71 1.46 -1.63 -15.84
N VAL A 72 0.97 -2.83 -15.59
CA VAL A 72 1.78 -3.93 -15.06
C VAL A 72 2.91 -4.35 -16.00
N LYS A 73 2.76 -4.13 -17.31
CA LYS A 73 3.79 -4.43 -18.32
C LYS A 73 4.84 -3.33 -18.45
N ASP A 74 4.45 -2.11 -18.16
CA ASP A 74 5.31 -0.93 -18.17
C ASP A 74 4.96 0.00 -17.02
N PRO A 75 5.48 -0.27 -15.80
CA PRO A 75 5.12 0.51 -14.60
C PRO A 75 5.57 1.98 -14.62
N SER A 76 6.31 2.40 -15.65
CA SER A 76 6.58 3.83 -15.88
C SER A 76 5.36 4.59 -16.45
N LYS A 77 4.27 3.89 -16.77
CA LYS A 77 3.05 4.47 -17.34
C LYS A 77 1.90 4.47 -16.36
N ILE A 78 1.32 5.65 -16.10
CA ILE A 78 0.06 5.79 -15.39
C ILE A 78 -1.09 5.49 -16.36
N VAL A 79 -1.93 4.52 -16.00
CA VAL A 79 -3.19 4.22 -16.69
C VAL A 79 -4.26 5.23 -16.24
N ARG A 80 -4.33 5.48 -14.94
CA ARG A 80 -5.22 6.46 -14.29
C ARG A 80 -4.76 6.72 -12.85
N TYR A 81 -5.37 7.69 -12.21
CA TYR A 81 -5.25 7.90 -10.77
C TYR A 81 -6.62 8.26 -10.16
N ILE A 82 -6.73 8.14 -8.85
CA ILE A 82 -7.85 8.61 -8.05
C ILE A 82 -7.33 9.49 -6.93
N SER A 83 -8.13 10.46 -6.49
CA SER A 83 -7.88 11.20 -5.24
C SER A 83 -8.84 10.68 -4.18
N VAL A 84 -8.30 10.24 -3.05
CA VAL A 84 -9.07 9.66 -1.97
C VAL A 84 -9.72 10.77 -1.15
N ALA A 85 -11.03 10.65 -0.93
CA ALA A 85 -11.80 11.58 -0.13
C ALA A 85 -12.91 10.85 0.64
N GLY A 86 -13.14 11.27 1.87
CA GLY A 86 -14.36 10.96 2.61
C GLY A 86 -15.41 12.05 2.44
N ASN A 87 -16.61 11.81 2.95
CA ASN A 87 -17.71 12.77 2.85
C ASN A 87 -17.40 14.12 3.55
N THR A 88 -16.65 14.08 4.64
CA THR A 88 -16.32 15.26 5.47
C THR A 88 -14.83 15.37 5.80
N GLU A 89 -14.04 14.36 5.47
CA GLU A 89 -12.61 14.29 5.80
C GLU A 89 -11.78 14.26 4.52
N ALA A 90 -10.68 15.02 4.53
CA ALA A 90 -9.62 14.86 3.55
C ALA A 90 -8.59 13.87 4.11
N TYR A 91 -8.19 12.92 3.31
CA TYR A 91 -7.15 11.97 3.68
C TYR A 91 -5.89 12.23 2.87
N ASP A 92 -4.79 12.33 3.55
CA ASP A 92 -3.45 12.30 2.98
C ASP A 92 -2.60 11.23 3.69
N LYS A 93 -1.34 11.14 3.38
CA LYS A 93 -0.39 10.18 3.97
C LYS A 93 -0.83 8.73 3.80
N LEU A 94 -1.48 8.43 2.65
CA LEU A 94 -1.80 7.05 2.31
C LEU A 94 -0.51 6.27 2.13
N ASN A 95 -0.41 5.12 2.82
CA ASN A 95 0.81 4.34 2.89
C ASN A 95 0.59 2.93 2.31
N GLU A 96 0.73 1.91 3.11
CA GLU A 96 0.58 0.54 2.68
C GLU A 96 -0.80 0.28 2.10
N LEU A 97 -0.85 -0.51 1.04
CA LEU A 97 -2.06 -0.81 0.28
C LEU A 97 -2.27 -2.31 0.15
N GLU A 98 -3.54 -2.72 0.20
CA GLU A 98 -3.97 -4.07 -0.14
C GLU A 98 -5.25 -4.04 -0.97
N TYR A 99 -5.29 -4.76 -2.09
CA TYR A 99 -6.49 -4.91 -2.90
C TYR A 99 -7.22 -6.20 -2.55
N HIS A 100 -8.45 -6.10 -2.06
CA HIS A 100 -9.26 -7.25 -1.69
C HIS A 100 -10.72 -7.07 -2.07
N LYS A 101 -11.29 -8.06 -2.78
CA LYS A 101 -12.72 -8.13 -3.15
C LYS A 101 -13.28 -6.84 -3.74
N GLY A 102 -12.54 -6.23 -4.67
CA GLY A 102 -12.99 -5.05 -5.40
C GLY A 102 -12.76 -3.72 -4.69
N PHE A 103 -12.08 -3.70 -3.56
CA PHE A 103 -11.75 -2.49 -2.80
C PHE A 103 -10.25 -2.39 -2.53
N ILE A 104 -9.76 -1.16 -2.41
CA ILE A 104 -8.42 -0.86 -1.91
C ILE A 104 -8.54 -0.61 -0.41
N TYR A 105 -7.66 -1.25 0.37
CA TYR A 105 -7.47 -0.95 1.78
C TYR A 105 -6.16 -0.22 1.92
N ALA A 106 -6.15 0.87 2.71
CA ALA A 106 -4.98 1.73 2.84
C ALA A 106 -4.71 2.11 4.30
N ASN A 107 -3.48 1.95 4.75
CA ASN A 107 -3.04 2.59 5.99
C ASN A 107 -2.92 4.10 5.80
N VAL A 108 -3.23 4.86 6.84
CA VAL A 108 -2.94 6.29 6.92
C VAL A 108 -1.75 6.48 7.86
N TRP A 109 -0.63 7.00 7.34
CA TRP A 109 0.60 7.15 8.12
C TRP A 109 0.38 7.94 9.41
N GLN A 110 0.89 7.44 10.52
CA GLN A 110 0.76 7.97 11.88
C GLN A 110 -0.69 7.97 12.43
N GLN A 111 -1.63 7.31 11.77
CA GLN A 111 -2.97 7.10 12.29
C GLN A 111 -3.24 5.59 12.45
N PRO A 112 -3.90 5.16 13.53
CA PRO A 112 -4.21 3.75 13.76
C PRO A 112 -5.48 3.33 13.00
N VAL A 113 -5.60 3.74 11.73
CA VAL A 113 -6.78 3.47 10.91
C VAL A 113 -6.42 2.85 9.57
N ILE A 114 -7.33 2.05 9.05
CA ILE A 114 -7.31 1.52 7.69
C ILE A 114 -8.57 2.00 6.99
N LEU A 115 -8.41 2.58 5.81
CA LEU A 115 -9.50 3.03 4.96
C LEU A 115 -9.89 1.92 3.98
N LYS A 116 -11.19 1.75 3.74
CA LYS A 116 -11.72 0.97 2.62
C LYS A 116 -12.15 1.94 1.53
N ILE A 117 -11.56 1.82 0.35
CA ILE A 117 -11.65 2.81 -0.72
C ILE A 117 -12.26 2.17 -1.97
N ASN A 118 -13.23 2.83 -2.57
CA ASN A 118 -13.74 2.44 -3.88
C ASN A 118 -12.72 2.80 -4.96
N PRO A 119 -12.15 1.81 -5.69
CA PRO A 119 -11.12 2.07 -6.68
C PRO A 119 -11.62 2.82 -7.91
N ALA A 120 -12.93 2.91 -8.14
CA ALA A 120 -13.48 3.60 -9.30
C ALA A 120 -13.42 5.13 -9.18
N ASN A 121 -13.58 5.66 -7.96
CA ASN A 121 -13.75 7.11 -7.73
C ASN A 121 -12.94 7.67 -6.54
N GLY A 122 -12.28 6.83 -5.73
CA GLY A 122 -11.53 7.26 -4.55
C GLY A 122 -12.37 7.53 -3.30
N GLU A 123 -13.66 7.21 -3.33
CA GLU A 123 -14.56 7.37 -2.19
C GLU A 123 -14.18 6.41 -1.06
N VAL A 124 -14.06 6.94 0.16
CA VAL A 124 -13.88 6.13 1.38
C VAL A 124 -15.25 5.59 1.78
N VAL A 125 -15.43 4.28 1.60
CA VAL A 125 -16.69 3.56 1.90
C VAL A 125 -16.64 2.83 3.25
N GLY A 126 -15.51 2.85 3.94
CA GLY A 126 -15.34 2.28 5.27
C GLY A 126 -14.05 2.77 5.94
N LYS A 127 -14.06 2.80 7.27
CA LYS A 127 -12.92 3.16 8.11
C LYS A 127 -12.86 2.19 9.29
N PHE A 128 -11.73 1.55 9.46
CA PHE A 128 -11.47 0.62 10.55
C PHE A 128 -10.51 1.28 11.53
N ASP A 129 -10.92 1.39 12.78
CA ASP A 129 -10.13 1.98 13.86
C ASP A 129 -9.45 0.87 14.68
N PHE A 130 -8.14 0.90 14.73
CA PHE A 130 -7.31 -0.04 15.47
C PHE A 130 -6.54 0.62 16.63
N THR A 131 -7.04 1.74 17.13
CA THR A 131 -6.42 2.50 18.23
C THR A 131 -6.08 1.60 19.42
N GLU A 132 -6.98 0.72 19.83
CA GLU A 132 -6.77 -0.14 20.99
C GLU A 132 -5.74 -1.26 20.76
N ILE A 133 -5.51 -1.65 19.52
CA ILE A 133 -4.43 -2.56 19.16
C ILE A 133 -3.12 -1.79 19.09
N ALA A 134 -3.10 -0.67 18.37
CA ALA A 134 -1.89 0.14 18.17
C ALA A 134 -1.28 0.61 19.51
N LYS A 135 -2.08 1.04 20.47
CA LYS A 135 -1.63 1.44 21.83
C LYS A 135 -0.78 0.37 22.53
N LYS A 136 -0.96 -0.91 22.21
CA LYS A 136 -0.21 -2.01 22.84
C LYS A 136 1.22 -2.11 22.33
N HIS A 137 1.52 -1.49 21.19
CA HIS A 137 2.80 -1.60 20.48
C HIS A 137 3.53 -0.27 20.33
N THR A 138 2.80 0.86 20.49
CA THR A 138 3.41 2.18 20.30
C THR A 138 4.28 2.53 21.50
N THR A 139 5.59 2.50 21.30
CA THR A 139 6.62 2.94 22.25
C THR A 139 7.31 4.22 21.79
N ASN A 140 7.28 4.48 20.48
CA ASN A 140 7.81 5.70 19.86
C ASN A 140 6.98 6.08 18.61
N SER A 141 7.30 7.20 17.97
CA SER A 141 6.57 7.73 16.82
C SER A 141 6.63 6.85 15.55
N ASP A 142 7.57 5.92 15.50
CA ASP A 142 7.76 5.05 14.32
C ASP A 142 7.05 3.70 14.45
N ASP A 143 6.54 3.37 15.65
CA ASP A 143 5.81 2.13 15.91
C ASP A 143 4.35 2.23 15.43
N VAL A 144 4.17 2.56 14.16
CA VAL A 144 2.85 2.84 13.59
C VAL A 144 2.20 1.61 12.98
N LEU A 145 0.87 1.56 12.99
CA LEU A 145 0.10 0.60 12.18
C LEU A 145 0.47 0.78 10.71
N ASN A 146 1.03 -0.26 10.08
CA ASN A 146 1.43 -0.22 8.69
C ASN A 146 1.71 -1.63 8.15
N GLY A 147 0.69 -2.27 7.65
CA GLY A 147 0.72 -3.61 7.07
C GLY A 147 -0.67 -4.21 7.05
N ILE A 148 -1.14 -4.59 5.86
CA ILE A 148 -2.45 -5.18 5.61
C ILE A 148 -2.27 -6.42 4.75
N ALA A 149 -2.99 -7.48 5.06
CA ALA A 149 -3.18 -8.63 4.18
C ALA A 149 -4.54 -9.26 4.46
N PHE A 150 -4.97 -10.18 3.63
CA PHE A 150 -6.22 -10.91 3.86
C PHE A 150 -6.01 -12.42 3.88
N LYS A 151 -6.71 -13.07 4.81
CA LYS A 151 -6.87 -14.52 4.89
C LYS A 151 -8.35 -14.84 4.85
N GLY A 152 -8.84 -15.18 3.66
CA GLY A 152 -10.28 -15.29 3.41
C GLY A 152 -10.97 -13.95 3.60
N ASP A 153 -11.89 -13.87 4.57
CA ASP A 153 -12.61 -12.63 4.92
C ASP A 153 -12.00 -11.88 6.10
N ASN A 154 -11.00 -12.47 6.76
CA ASN A 154 -10.33 -11.83 7.86
C ASN A 154 -9.19 -10.96 7.37
N MET A 155 -9.06 -9.77 7.95
CA MET A 155 -7.94 -8.88 7.73
C MET A 155 -6.80 -9.24 8.68
N LEU A 156 -5.58 -9.34 8.15
CA LEU A 156 -4.35 -9.43 8.91
C LEU A 156 -3.73 -8.06 8.98
N ILE A 157 -3.42 -7.59 10.18
CA ILE A 157 -2.80 -6.28 10.40
C ILE A 157 -1.54 -6.39 11.25
N THR A 158 -0.58 -5.54 10.95
CA THR A 158 0.64 -5.37 11.74
C THR A 158 1.09 -3.91 11.71
N GLY A 159 2.22 -3.62 12.32
CA GLY A 159 2.82 -2.29 12.28
C GLY A 159 4.34 -2.35 12.25
N LYS A 160 4.96 -1.20 12.00
CA LYS A 160 6.42 -1.06 12.09
C LYS A 160 6.86 -1.38 13.52
N ASN A 161 7.89 -2.20 13.63
CA ASN A 161 8.47 -2.68 14.90
C ASN A 161 7.51 -3.48 15.81
N TRP A 162 6.33 -3.84 15.33
CA TRP A 162 5.43 -4.70 16.10
C TRP A 162 5.94 -6.14 16.11
N ASP A 163 5.77 -6.81 17.24
CA ASP A 163 6.14 -8.21 17.46
C ASP A 163 5.02 -9.19 17.08
N LYS A 164 3.87 -8.67 16.58
CA LYS A 164 2.66 -9.46 16.30
C LYS A 164 1.98 -9.07 15.01
N ILE A 165 1.34 -10.07 14.41
CA ILE A 165 0.32 -9.92 13.39
C ILE A 165 -1.03 -10.27 14.03
N TYR A 166 -2.03 -9.43 13.83
CA TYR A 166 -3.39 -9.65 14.32
C TYR A 166 -4.29 -10.12 13.19
N GLU A 167 -5.04 -11.19 13.41
CA GLU A 167 -6.14 -11.60 12.54
C GLU A 167 -7.44 -11.04 13.11
N VAL A 168 -8.11 -10.18 12.34
CA VAL A 168 -9.33 -9.48 12.75
C VAL A 168 -10.46 -9.77 11.78
N SER A 169 -11.65 -10.06 12.34
CA SER A 169 -12.86 -10.21 11.53
C SER A 169 -13.45 -8.83 11.26
N ILE A 170 -13.57 -8.48 10.00
CA ILE A 170 -14.25 -7.27 9.54
C ILE A 170 -15.65 -7.66 9.04
N LYS A 171 -16.66 -7.20 9.75
CA LYS A 171 -18.07 -7.40 9.38
C LYS A 171 -18.64 -6.14 8.75
#